data_43438a22824998cf6af2d16e9d3d2127
#
_entry.id   43438a22824998cf6af2d16e9d3d2127
#
_cell.length_a   1.000
_cell.length_b   1.000
_cell.length_c   1.000
_cell.angle_alpha   90.00
_cell.angle_beta   90.00
_cell.angle_gamma   90.00
#
_symmetry.space_group_name_H-M   'P 1'
#
loop_
_entity.id
_entity.type
_entity.pdbx_description
1 polymer ?
#
loop_
_entity_poly.entity_id
_entity_poly.type
_entity_poly.pdbx_seq_one_letter_code
_entity_poly.pdbx_strand_id
1 'polypeptide(L)'
;KTTLLRLLFMSLQPTRGLIRMFGRDLSQIPRNELPMLRRRVGIVFQDFRLLDHLTTYENVALPLRVRGKQEASYRNDVIELLKWVGLGERVTVRPPGLSGGEKQRAAIARALIDRPEILLADEPTGNVDPPMAKRLLSLFLELNRLGTAVVIATHDLALMDQVDARRMILTEGQLDIYE
;
A
#
# COMPACT_ATOMS: atom_id res chain seq x y z
N LYS A 1 12.89 -2.17 8.66
CA LYS A 1 12.04 -2.13 7.44
C LYS A 1 10.89 -1.15 7.64
N THR A 2 10.01 -1.37 8.60
CA THR A 2 8.82 -0.52 8.88
C THR A 2 9.18 0.96 9.10
N THR A 3 10.30 1.26 9.79
CA THR A 3 10.77 2.64 9.98
C THR A 3 11.10 3.31 8.64
N LEU A 4 11.79 2.61 7.73
CA LEU A 4 12.09 3.12 6.40
C LEU A 4 10.80 3.42 5.62
N LEU A 5 9.84 2.49 5.62
CA LEU A 5 8.53 2.72 4.97
C LEU A 5 7.78 3.91 5.57
N ARG A 6 7.85 4.10 6.90
CA ARG A 6 7.24 5.27 7.56
C ARG A 6 7.90 6.59 7.18
N LEU A 7 9.21 6.61 6.97
CA LEU A 7 9.94 7.77 6.44
C LEU A 7 9.49 8.07 5.01
N LEU A 8 9.42 7.07 4.14
CA LEU A 8 8.95 7.21 2.76
C LEU A 8 7.47 7.63 2.69
N PHE A 9 6.64 7.17 3.62
CA PHE A 9 5.23 7.62 3.73
C PHE A 9 5.10 8.99 4.42
N MET A 10 6.22 9.63 4.77
CA MET A 10 6.23 10.94 5.43
C MET A 10 5.51 10.97 6.80
N SER A 11 5.32 9.80 7.44
CA SER A 11 4.74 9.70 8.79
C SER A 11 5.77 9.88 9.90
N LEU A 12 7.06 9.76 9.57
CA LEU A 12 8.20 10.11 10.40
C LEU A 12 9.08 11.11 9.67
N GLN A 13 9.78 11.96 10.43
CA GLN A 13 10.84 12.83 9.91
C GLN A 13 12.21 12.20 10.23
N PRO A 14 13.19 12.30 9.31
CA PRO A 14 14.54 11.84 9.60
C PRO A 14 15.18 12.72 10.70
N THR A 15 15.92 12.12 11.62
CA THR A 15 16.67 12.83 12.65
C THR A 15 17.87 13.59 12.04
N ARG A 16 18.47 13.02 11.00
CA ARG A 16 19.58 13.60 10.23
C ARG A 16 19.45 13.18 8.78
N GLY A 17 20.10 13.93 7.89
CA GLY A 17 20.03 13.68 6.46
C GLY A 17 18.76 14.26 5.81
N LEU A 18 18.55 13.92 4.55
CA LEU A 18 17.42 14.43 3.77
C LEU A 18 16.74 13.28 3.02
N ILE A 19 15.44 13.45 2.76
CA ILE A 19 14.64 12.55 1.92
C ILE A 19 14.08 13.38 0.78
N ARG A 20 14.36 12.95 -0.45
CA ARG A 20 13.75 13.54 -1.65
C ARG A 20 12.69 12.61 -2.21
N MET A 21 11.48 13.13 -2.41
CA MET A 21 10.39 12.43 -3.09
C MET A 21 9.68 13.39 -4.05
N PHE A 22 9.30 12.89 -5.20
CA PHE A 22 8.64 13.68 -6.23
C PHE A 22 9.42 14.95 -6.61
N GLY A 23 10.77 14.87 -6.61
CA GLY A 23 11.67 15.99 -6.91
C GLY A 23 11.81 17.03 -5.79
N ARG A 24 11.15 16.85 -4.63
CA ARG A 24 11.16 17.80 -3.51
C ARG A 24 11.85 17.22 -2.27
N ASP A 25 12.56 18.07 -1.54
CA ASP A 25 13.09 17.73 -0.22
C ASP A 25 11.99 17.81 0.83
N LEU A 26 11.69 16.66 1.46
CA LEU A 26 10.59 16.56 2.44
C LEU A 26 10.81 17.42 3.70
N SER A 27 12.06 17.74 4.04
CA SER A 27 12.38 18.59 5.20
C SER A 27 11.94 20.04 4.99
N GLN A 28 11.84 20.48 3.74
CA GLN A 28 11.47 21.83 3.35
C GLN A 28 9.98 22.00 3.03
N ILE A 29 9.21 20.90 3.10
CA ILE A 29 7.79 20.94 2.76
C ILE A 29 6.98 21.38 3.98
N PRO A 30 6.16 22.43 3.85
CA PRO A 30 5.25 22.85 4.88
C PRO A 30 4.29 21.72 5.30
N ARG A 31 3.99 21.63 6.61
CA ARG A 31 3.12 20.55 7.14
C ARG A 31 1.75 20.46 6.48
N ASN A 32 1.20 21.58 6.05
CA ASN A 32 -0.10 21.65 5.34
C ASN A 32 -0.05 21.09 3.91
N GLU A 33 1.14 20.97 3.30
CA GLU A 33 1.30 20.36 1.98
C GLU A 33 1.55 18.84 2.03
N LEU A 34 2.03 18.30 3.16
CA LEU A 34 2.30 16.87 3.32
C LEU A 34 1.09 15.96 2.99
N PRO A 35 -0.17 16.31 3.34
CA PRO A 35 -1.32 15.50 2.95
C PRO A 35 -1.49 15.36 1.43
N MET A 36 -1.14 16.38 0.66
CA MET A 36 -1.20 16.34 -0.81
C MET A 36 -0.19 15.34 -1.38
N LEU A 37 1.02 15.28 -0.82
CA LEU A 37 2.05 14.33 -1.24
C LEU A 37 1.70 12.90 -0.81
N ARG A 38 1.18 12.71 0.42
CA ARG A 38 0.75 11.39 0.91
C ARG A 38 -0.34 10.77 0.03
N ARG A 39 -1.21 11.58 -0.59
CA ARG A 39 -2.23 11.09 -1.53
C ARG A 39 -1.65 10.44 -2.79
N ARG A 40 -0.38 10.74 -3.12
CA ARG A 40 0.34 10.12 -4.24
C ARG A 40 0.99 8.79 -3.86
N VAL A 41 0.95 8.42 -2.55
CA VAL A 41 1.57 7.21 -2.01
C VAL A 41 0.49 6.30 -1.46
N GLY A 42 0.35 5.12 -2.04
CA GLY A 42 -0.42 4.01 -1.46
C GLY A 42 0.43 3.30 -0.41
N ILE A 43 -0.17 2.92 0.71
CA ILE A 43 0.54 2.18 1.74
C ILE A 43 -0.29 1.02 2.27
N VAL A 44 0.35 -0.16 2.36
CA VAL A 44 -0.18 -1.36 3.00
C VAL A 44 0.63 -1.59 4.26
N PHE A 45 0.00 -1.45 5.41
CA PHE A 45 0.61 -1.69 6.72
C PHE A 45 0.48 -3.16 7.13
N GLN A 46 1.44 -3.66 7.89
CA GLN A 46 1.41 -5.01 8.44
C GLN A 46 0.19 -5.25 9.36
N ASP A 47 -0.26 -4.21 10.08
CA ASP A 47 -1.44 -4.23 10.97
C ASP A 47 -2.74 -3.82 10.26
N PHE A 48 -2.77 -3.82 8.92
CA PHE A 48 -3.86 -3.48 7.99
C PHE A 48 -4.41 -2.05 8.14
N ARG A 49 -4.56 -1.54 9.34
CA ARG A 49 -5.13 -0.22 9.70
C ARG A 49 -6.47 0.06 9.04
N LEU A 50 -7.31 -0.94 8.99
CA LEU A 50 -8.70 -0.75 8.60
C LEU A 50 -9.47 -0.07 9.74
N LEU A 51 -10.46 0.74 9.40
CA LEU A 51 -11.33 1.41 10.36
C LEU A 51 -12.51 0.49 10.68
N ASP A 52 -12.58 0.00 11.92
CA ASP A 52 -13.54 -1.02 12.34
C ASP A 52 -15.02 -0.59 12.27
N HIS A 53 -15.28 0.71 12.33
CA HIS A 53 -16.63 1.26 12.21
C HIS A 53 -17.10 1.44 10.76
N LEU A 54 -16.21 1.29 9.78
CA LEU A 54 -16.51 1.35 8.35
C LEU A 54 -16.64 -0.07 7.77
N THR A 55 -17.50 -0.21 6.76
CA THR A 55 -17.56 -1.43 5.95
C THR A 55 -16.31 -1.65 5.11
N THR A 56 -16.15 -2.83 4.52
CA THR A 56 -15.06 -3.11 3.58
C THR A 56 -15.07 -2.13 2.40
N TYR A 57 -16.25 -1.86 1.84
CA TYR A 57 -16.43 -0.86 0.79
C TYR A 57 -15.96 0.53 1.22
N GLU A 58 -16.43 0.99 2.36
CA GLU A 58 -16.11 2.33 2.87
C GLU A 58 -14.63 2.47 3.20
N ASN A 59 -13.98 1.42 3.73
CA ASN A 59 -12.54 1.38 3.95
C ASN A 59 -11.76 1.55 2.63
N VAL A 60 -12.16 0.82 1.58
CA VAL A 60 -11.50 0.91 0.27
C VAL A 60 -11.78 2.26 -0.40
N ALA A 61 -13.00 2.78 -0.28
CA ALA A 61 -13.39 4.07 -0.85
C ALA A 61 -12.80 5.28 -0.11
N LEU A 62 -12.26 5.10 1.10
CA LEU A 62 -11.82 6.19 1.97
C LEU A 62 -10.86 7.19 1.32
N PRO A 63 -9.82 6.79 0.57
CA PRO A 63 -8.92 7.74 -0.11
C PRO A 63 -9.66 8.66 -1.07
N LEU A 64 -10.63 8.14 -1.82
CA LEU A 64 -11.44 8.89 -2.77
C LEU A 64 -12.37 9.88 -2.08
N ARG A 65 -12.98 9.46 -0.95
CA ARG A 65 -13.84 10.32 -0.11
C ARG A 65 -13.03 11.49 0.48
N VAL A 66 -11.82 11.22 0.98
CA VAL A 66 -10.93 12.26 1.53
C VAL A 66 -10.50 13.27 0.46
N ARG A 67 -10.48 12.87 -0.81
CA ARG A 67 -10.28 13.78 -1.96
C ARG A 67 -11.52 14.57 -2.34
N GLY A 68 -12.66 14.34 -1.71
CA GLY A 68 -13.92 15.00 -2.03
C GLY A 68 -14.59 14.49 -3.32
N LYS A 69 -14.20 13.29 -3.82
CA LYS A 69 -14.88 12.68 -4.97
C LYS A 69 -16.30 12.26 -4.59
N GLN A 70 -17.24 12.43 -5.51
CA GLN A 70 -18.61 11.99 -5.35
C GLN A 70 -18.69 10.46 -5.48
N GLU A 71 -19.48 9.80 -4.64
CA GLU A 71 -19.59 8.34 -4.63
C GLU A 71 -20.00 7.75 -5.99
N ALA A 72 -20.92 8.41 -6.69
CA ALA A 72 -21.35 7.98 -8.01
C ALA A 72 -20.19 7.85 -9.03
N SER A 73 -19.10 8.60 -8.86
CA SER A 73 -17.96 8.59 -9.76
C SER A 73 -16.98 7.43 -9.52
N TYR A 74 -17.02 6.77 -8.36
CA TYR A 74 -16.05 5.71 -8.02
C TYR A 74 -16.68 4.41 -7.51
N ARG A 75 -17.98 4.36 -7.34
CA ARG A 75 -18.68 3.20 -6.76
C ARG A 75 -18.38 1.91 -7.54
N ASN A 76 -18.45 1.98 -8.85
CA ASN A 76 -18.17 0.82 -9.70
C ASN A 76 -16.72 0.38 -9.60
N ASP A 77 -15.76 1.31 -9.63
CA ASP A 77 -14.33 1.02 -9.52
C ASP A 77 -14.02 0.31 -8.18
N VAL A 78 -14.61 0.77 -7.07
CA VAL A 78 -14.43 0.15 -5.75
C VAL A 78 -15.00 -1.27 -5.73
N ILE A 79 -16.21 -1.48 -6.29
CA ILE A 79 -16.84 -2.81 -6.33
C ILE A 79 -16.03 -3.76 -7.22
N GLU A 80 -15.57 -3.31 -8.37
CA GLU A 80 -14.75 -4.11 -9.28
C GLU A 80 -13.41 -4.50 -8.64
N LEU A 81 -12.75 -3.56 -7.99
CA LEU A 81 -11.51 -3.86 -7.28
C LEU A 81 -11.73 -4.85 -6.12
N LEU A 82 -12.82 -4.69 -5.36
CA LEU A 82 -13.18 -5.65 -4.30
C LEU A 82 -13.45 -7.05 -4.86
N LYS A 83 -14.15 -7.17 -5.98
CA LYS A 83 -14.35 -8.45 -6.66
C LYS A 83 -13.02 -9.04 -7.11
N TRP A 84 -12.14 -8.20 -7.66
CA TRP A 84 -10.83 -8.64 -8.15
C TRP A 84 -9.95 -9.20 -7.03
N VAL A 85 -9.95 -8.56 -5.83
CA VAL A 85 -9.23 -9.09 -4.66
C VAL A 85 -9.99 -10.20 -3.92
N GLY A 86 -11.11 -10.70 -4.47
CA GLY A 86 -11.89 -11.79 -3.88
C GLY A 86 -12.71 -11.39 -2.65
N LEU A 87 -13.16 -10.13 -2.59
CA LEU A 87 -13.99 -9.58 -1.51
C LEU A 87 -15.39 -9.13 -1.99
N GLY A 88 -15.84 -9.59 -3.16
CA GLY A 88 -17.12 -9.22 -3.74
C GLY A 88 -18.33 -9.51 -2.82
N GLU A 89 -18.27 -10.61 -2.05
CA GLU A 89 -19.31 -11.01 -1.08
C GLU A 89 -19.09 -10.37 0.32
N ARG A 90 -18.04 -9.58 0.50
CA ARG A 90 -17.68 -8.95 1.78
C ARG A 90 -17.86 -7.43 1.79
N VAL A 91 -18.46 -6.87 0.77
CA VAL A 91 -18.59 -5.42 0.53
C VAL A 91 -19.15 -4.67 1.73
N THR A 92 -20.19 -5.23 2.39
CA THR A 92 -20.88 -4.63 3.56
C THR A 92 -20.32 -5.09 4.90
N VAL A 93 -19.40 -6.07 4.92
CA VAL A 93 -18.83 -6.61 6.16
C VAL A 93 -17.84 -5.60 6.76
N ARG A 94 -17.84 -5.45 8.07
CA ARG A 94 -16.88 -4.62 8.81
C ARG A 94 -15.62 -5.42 9.16
N PRO A 95 -14.45 -4.76 9.35
CA PRO A 95 -13.18 -5.42 9.64
C PRO A 95 -13.19 -6.47 10.75
N PRO A 96 -13.92 -6.32 11.88
CA PRO A 96 -13.99 -7.38 12.89
C PRO A 96 -14.57 -8.70 12.37
N GLY A 97 -15.42 -8.67 11.33
CA GLY A 97 -15.98 -9.85 10.68
C GLY A 97 -15.14 -10.43 9.54
N LEU A 98 -13.98 -9.87 9.25
CA LEU A 98 -13.06 -10.33 8.22
C LEU A 98 -11.95 -11.20 8.81
N SER A 99 -11.55 -12.25 8.09
CA SER A 99 -10.32 -13.01 8.37
C SER A 99 -9.07 -12.14 8.15
N GLY A 100 -7.91 -12.58 8.65
CA GLY A 100 -6.63 -11.89 8.44
C GLY A 100 -6.31 -11.66 6.96
N GLY A 101 -6.48 -12.70 6.13
CA GLY A 101 -6.29 -12.61 4.68
C GLY A 101 -7.30 -11.67 4.00
N GLU A 102 -8.57 -11.64 4.44
CA GLU A 102 -9.55 -10.69 3.93
C GLU A 102 -9.20 -9.25 4.31
N LYS A 103 -8.75 -9.00 5.54
CA LYS A 103 -8.24 -7.69 5.99
C LYS A 103 -7.04 -7.23 5.15
N GLN A 104 -6.10 -8.14 4.88
CA GLN A 104 -4.93 -7.86 4.04
C GLN A 104 -5.36 -7.41 2.64
N ARG A 105 -6.27 -8.17 1.99
CA ARG A 105 -6.77 -7.83 0.66
C ARG A 105 -7.54 -6.51 0.63
N ALA A 106 -8.33 -6.22 1.66
CA ALA A 106 -9.02 -4.93 1.80
C ALA A 106 -8.03 -3.76 1.96
N ALA A 107 -6.96 -3.94 2.75
CA ALA A 107 -5.91 -2.93 2.92
C ALA A 107 -5.15 -2.66 1.60
N ILE A 108 -4.87 -3.72 0.82
CA ILE A 108 -4.25 -3.59 -0.50
C ILE A 108 -5.19 -2.85 -1.45
N ALA A 109 -6.47 -3.23 -1.53
CA ALA A 109 -7.45 -2.55 -2.37
C ALA A 109 -7.56 -1.06 -2.01
N ARG A 110 -7.60 -0.73 -0.71
CA ARG A 110 -7.59 0.67 -0.25
C ARG A 110 -6.35 1.44 -0.70
N ALA A 111 -5.17 0.81 -0.67
CA ALA A 111 -3.94 1.46 -1.09
C ALA A 111 -3.90 1.74 -2.61
N LEU A 112 -4.62 0.93 -3.40
CA LEU A 112 -4.58 0.97 -4.87
C LEU A 112 -5.69 1.80 -5.51
N ILE A 113 -6.85 1.95 -4.85
CA ILE A 113 -8.05 2.53 -5.45
C ILE A 113 -7.85 3.94 -6.04
N ASP A 114 -6.93 4.70 -5.48
CA ASP A 114 -6.64 6.06 -5.93
C ASP A 114 -5.46 6.14 -6.93
N ARG A 115 -5.02 4.99 -7.46
CA ARG A 115 -3.94 4.86 -8.46
C ARG A 115 -2.67 5.61 -8.03
N PRO A 116 -1.99 5.16 -6.96
CA PRO A 116 -0.83 5.86 -6.42
C PRO A 116 0.36 5.83 -7.39
N GLU A 117 1.22 6.86 -7.31
CA GLU A 117 2.49 6.89 -8.05
C GLU A 117 3.55 6.01 -7.38
N ILE A 118 3.46 5.83 -6.05
CA ILE A 118 4.31 4.94 -5.26
C ILE A 118 3.43 4.05 -4.41
N LEU A 119 3.68 2.75 -4.42
CA LEU A 119 3.08 1.77 -3.51
C LEU A 119 4.13 1.27 -2.53
N LEU A 120 3.89 1.45 -1.25
CA LEU A 120 4.69 0.92 -0.15
C LEU A 120 3.94 -0.22 0.50
N ALA A 121 4.52 -1.41 0.61
CA ALA A 121 3.87 -2.56 1.21
C ALA A 121 4.77 -3.20 2.27
N ASP A 122 4.26 -3.33 3.50
CA ASP A 122 4.93 -3.99 4.62
C ASP A 122 4.32 -5.38 4.80
N GLU A 123 5.08 -6.43 4.46
CA GLU A 123 4.70 -7.84 4.49
C GLU A 123 3.34 -8.15 3.81
N PRO A 124 3.14 -7.74 2.53
CA PRO A 124 1.82 -7.77 1.90
C PRO A 124 1.24 -9.16 1.67
N THR A 125 2.05 -10.21 1.76
CA THR A 125 1.66 -11.61 1.52
C THR A 125 1.66 -12.47 2.78
N GLY A 126 2.05 -11.94 3.93
CA GLY A 126 2.24 -12.71 5.17
C GLY A 126 0.96 -13.33 5.75
N ASN A 127 -0.23 -12.87 5.35
CA ASN A 127 -1.51 -13.33 5.88
C ASN A 127 -2.45 -13.88 4.81
N VAL A 128 -1.95 -14.22 3.62
CA VAL A 128 -2.74 -14.77 2.52
C VAL A 128 -2.21 -16.15 2.12
N ASP A 129 -3.07 -16.96 1.51
CA ASP A 129 -2.67 -18.25 0.98
C ASP A 129 -1.73 -18.13 -0.23
N PRO A 130 -0.94 -19.17 -0.56
CA PRO A 130 0.03 -19.11 -1.64
C PRO A 130 -0.55 -18.76 -3.02
N PRO A 131 -1.73 -19.24 -3.46
CA PRO A 131 -2.34 -18.82 -4.71
C PRO A 131 -2.65 -17.33 -4.74
N MET A 132 -3.16 -16.78 -3.62
CA MET A 132 -3.45 -15.35 -3.51
C MET A 132 -2.14 -14.52 -3.45
N ALA A 133 -1.10 -15.00 -2.76
CA ALA A 133 0.21 -14.34 -2.73
C ALA A 133 0.78 -14.16 -4.15
N LYS A 134 0.72 -15.21 -4.99
CA LYS A 134 1.11 -15.13 -6.41
C LYS A 134 0.28 -14.12 -7.19
N ARG A 135 -1.03 -14.11 -6.97
CA ARG A 135 -1.93 -13.16 -7.64
C ARG A 135 -1.63 -11.72 -7.25
N LEU A 136 -1.37 -11.44 -5.96
CA LEU A 136 -0.96 -10.12 -5.49
C LEU A 136 0.39 -9.70 -6.06
N LEU A 137 1.35 -10.63 -6.14
CA LEU A 137 2.64 -10.35 -6.74
C LEU A 137 2.50 -9.97 -8.22
N SER A 138 1.70 -10.71 -8.98
CA SER A 138 1.41 -10.38 -10.39
C SER A 138 0.77 -9.00 -10.53
N LEU A 139 -0.12 -8.61 -9.60
CA LEU A 139 -0.68 -7.27 -9.56
C LEU A 139 0.40 -6.20 -9.33
N PHE A 140 1.30 -6.42 -8.38
CA PHE A 140 2.35 -5.45 -8.09
C PHE A 140 3.31 -5.26 -9.27
N LEU A 141 3.62 -6.36 -9.97
CA LEU A 141 4.41 -6.31 -11.20
C LEU A 141 3.70 -5.54 -12.32
N GLU A 142 2.40 -5.76 -12.49
CA GLU A 142 1.61 -5.04 -13.49
C GLU A 142 1.51 -3.56 -13.17
N LEU A 143 1.28 -3.20 -11.91
CA LEU A 143 1.32 -1.80 -11.46
C LEU A 143 2.67 -1.14 -11.74
N ASN A 144 3.76 -1.87 -11.54
CA ASN A 144 5.10 -1.36 -11.83
C ASN A 144 5.30 -1.14 -13.34
N ARG A 145 4.83 -2.05 -14.18
CA ARG A 145 4.85 -1.87 -15.65
C ARG A 145 4.04 -0.67 -16.12
N LEU A 146 2.96 -0.35 -15.41
CA LEU A 146 2.11 0.82 -15.67
C LEU A 146 2.69 2.12 -15.09
N GLY A 147 3.89 2.09 -14.48
CA GLY A 147 4.62 3.26 -14.01
C GLY A 147 4.49 3.56 -12.52
N THR A 148 3.80 2.73 -11.72
CA THR A 148 3.81 2.84 -10.26
C THR A 148 5.15 2.34 -9.72
N ALA A 149 5.86 3.14 -8.93
CA ALA A 149 7.01 2.65 -8.18
C ALA A 149 6.54 1.77 -7.02
N VAL A 150 6.95 0.49 -7.01
CA VAL A 150 6.52 -0.48 -5.99
C VAL A 150 7.70 -0.81 -5.07
N VAL A 151 7.52 -0.63 -3.77
CA VAL A 151 8.49 -1.01 -2.73
C VAL A 151 7.83 -2.00 -1.77
N ILE A 152 8.36 -3.22 -1.73
CA ILE A 152 7.87 -4.28 -0.85
C ILE A 152 8.93 -4.56 0.23
N ALA A 153 8.55 -4.41 1.49
CA ALA A 153 9.35 -4.90 2.60
C ALA A 153 8.86 -6.30 2.98
N THR A 154 9.70 -7.29 2.85
CA THR A 154 9.37 -8.68 3.20
C THR A 154 10.57 -9.41 3.78
N HIS A 155 10.32 -10.53 4.44
CA HIS A 155 11.31 -11.53 4.83
C HIS A 155 11.10 -12.86 4.08
N ASP A 156 10.12 -12.93 3.20
CA ASP A 156 9.83 -14.10 2.38
C ASP A 156 10.79 -14.18 1.17
N LEU A 157 11.83 -14.99 1.32
CA LEU A 157 12.83 -15.21 0.29
C LEU A 157 12.22 -15.88 -0.95
N ALA A 158 11.27 -16.79 -0.76
CA ALA A 158 10.61 -17.49 -1.88
C ALA A 158 9.79 -16.51 -2.74
N LEU A 159 9.22 -15.47 -2.14
CA LEU A 159 8.58 -14.38 -2.86
C LEU A 159 9.60 -13.54 -3.64
N MET A 160 10.73 -13.24 -3.00
CA MET A 160 11.81 -12.44 -3.62
C MET A 160 12.40 -13.13 -4.86
N ASP A 161 12.51 -14.46 -4.84
CA ASP A 161 13.08 -15.23 -5.95
C ASP A 161 12.14 -15.37 -7.17
N GLN A 162 10.86 -15.00 -7.01
CA GLN A 162 9.89 -15.00 -8.10
C GLN A 162 9.90 -13.69 -8.90
N VAL A 163 10.68 -12.70 -8.49
CA VAL A 163 10.66 -11.35 -9.09
C VAL A 163 12.07 -10.93 -9.46
N ASP A 164 12.24 -10.56 -10.72
CA ASP A 164 13.42 -9.86 -11.18
C ASP A 164 13.27 -8.36 -10.86
N ALA A 165 13.74 -7.98 -9.69
CA ALA A 165 13.66 -6.61 -9.19
C ALA A 165 14.89 -6.28 -8.34
N ARG A 166 15.21 -5.00 -8.28
CA ARG A 166 16.29 -4.50 -7.43
C ARG A 166 16.04 -4.88 -5.97
N ARG A 167 17.02 -5.51 -5.35
CA ARG A 167 16.97 -5.95 -3.96
C ARG A 167 17.69 -4.98 -3.05
N MET A 168 17.11 -4.70 -1.91
CA MET A 168 17.68 -3.85 -0.86
C MET A 168 17.70 -4.62 0.46
N ILE A 169 18.90 -4.83 1.01
CA ILE A 169 19.08 -5.53 2.29
C ILE A 169 19.35 -4.49 3.37
N LEU A 170 18.51 -4.47 4.39
CA LEU A 170 18.65 -3.57 5.53
C LEU A 170 19.15 -4.36 6.74
N THR A 171 20.42 -4.14 7.13
CA THR A 171 21.08 -4.80 8.27
C THR A 171 21.68 -3.73 9.18
N GLU A 172 21.31 -3.74 10.46
CA GLU A 172 21.83 -2.81 11.49
C GLU A 172 21.79 -1.32 11.11
N GLY A 173 20.75 -0.94 10.34
CA GLY A 173 20.58 0.46 9.88
C GLY A 173 21.31 0.82 8.60
N GLN A 174 22.14 -0.07 8.06
CA GLN A 174 22.78 0.08 6.75
C GLN A 174 21.92 -0.56 5.65
N LEU A 175 21.90 0.09 4.48
CA LEU A 175 21.14 -0.36 3.33
C LEU A 175 22.09 -0.72 2.18
N ASP A 176 22.17 -2.00 1.86
CA ASP A 176 22.91 -2.50 0.72
C ASP A 176 21.96 -2.72 -0.47
N ILE A 177 22.37 -2.30 -1.66
CA ILE A 177 21.55 -2.38 -2.88
C ILE A 177 22.20 -3.37 -3.84
N TYR A 178 21.41 -4.34 -4.31
CA TYR A 178 21.80 -5.36 -5.27
C TYR A 178 20.94 -5.22 -6.53
N GLU A 179 21.62 -5.18 -7.67
CA GLU A 179 20.98 -5.15 -8.99
C GLU A 179 20.63 -6.55 -9.49
#